data_8290e6188aff8a438d5338f443de5d83
#
_entry.id   8290e6188aff8a438d5338f443de5d83
#
_cell.length_a   1.000
_cell.length_b   1.000
_cell.length_c   1.000
_cell.angle_alpha   90.00
_cell.angle_beta   90.00
_cell.angle_gamma   90.00
#
_symmetry.space_group_name_H-M   'P 1'
#
loop_
_entity.id
_entity.type
_entity.pdbx_description
1 polymer ?
#
loop_
_entity_poly.entity_id
_entity_poly.type
_entity_poly.pdbx_seq_one_letter_code
_entity_poly.pdbx_strand_id
1 'polypeptide(L)'
;MTSPRQLAAIMFTDIVGYTHMMQSDEKKAVALLKHYNATLEKWVTQHGGRVANYYGDGSLCIFNSATSAVQCAVDIQKELRQEPVVPLRIGLHIGEVIFEEDKAIGDGVNIASRIQSLGRENTVLISSDIHDKIKNNSSFSTTSLGHFDFKNINKPIEVFALSNDGLLVPERKKLSGKVKSKNNVRRYVYILLSTIVIGI
;
A
#
# COMPACT_ATOMS: atom_id res chain seq x y z
N MET A 1 -17.16 -19.74 18.20
CA MET A 1 -17.92 -19.21 17.04
C MET A 1 -16.89 -18.61 16.06
N THR A 2 -16.87 -19.07 14.81
CA THR A 2 -15.96 -18.48 13.80
C THR A 2 -16.47 -17.11 13.42
N SER A 3 -15.66 -16.09 13.60
CA SER A 3 -15.98 -14.71 13.16
C SER A 3 -16.28 -14.70 11.66
N PRO A 4 -17.34 -14.02 11.22
CA PRO A 4 -17.73 -14.02 9.81
C PRO A 4 -16.63 -13.36 8.96
N ARG A 5 -16.32 -13.98 7.82
CA ARG A 5 -15.46 -13.37 6.80
C ARG A 5 -16.23 -12.28 6.08
N GLN A 6 -15.60 -11.17 5.87
CA GLN A 6 -16.17 -10.03 5.15
C GLN A 6 -15.23 -9.62 4.01
N LEU A 7 -15.77 -9.43 2.80
CA LEU A 7 -15.03 -8.80 1.71
C LEU A 7 -15.04 -7.29 1.93
N ALA A 8 -13.85 -6.68 1.96
CA ALA A 8 -13.70 -5.25 2.24
C ALA A 8 -12.59 -4.61 1.40
N ALA A 9 -12.67 -3.30 1.22
CA ALA A 9 -11.52 -2.51 0.78
C ALA A 9 -10.66 -2.19 2.01
N ILE A 10 -9.40 -2.56 1.91
CA ILE A 10 -8.40 -2.49 2.97
C ILE A 10 -7.40 -1.42 2.60
N MET A 11 -7.20 -0.44 3.47
CA MET A 11 -6.23 0.63 3.30
C MET A 11 -5.17 0.55 4.39
N PHE A 12 -3.91 0.42 3.99
CA PHE A 12 -2.76 0.59 4.86
C PHE A 12 -2.13 1.95 4.62
N THR A 13 -1.74 2.61 5.69
CA THR A 13 -1.03 3.90 5.67
C THR A 13 0.21 3.81 6.54
N ASP A 14 1.22 4.64 6.26
CA ASP A 14 2.46 4.65 7.02
C ASP A 14 3.26 5.94 6.77
N ILE A 15 3.79 6.54 7.84
CA ILE A 15 4.61 7.75 7.76
C ILE A 15 6.03 7.37 7.35
N VAL A 16 6.48 7.86 6.20
CA VAL A 16 7.81 7.54 5.69
C VAL A 16 8.89 8.18 6.55
N GLY A 17 9.83 7.35 7.04
CA GLY A 17 10.97 7.82 7.81
C GLY A 17 10.67 8.21 9.26
N TYR A 18 9.53 7.82 9.82
CA TYR A 18 9.11 8.19 11.18
C TYR A 18 10.16 7.83 12.25
N THR A 19 10.75 6.63 12.19
CA THR A 19 11.81 6.22 13.13
C THR A 19 13.00 7.19 13.12
N HIS A 20 13.40 7.66 11.93
CA HIS A 20 14.48 8.64 11.81
C HIS A 20 14.06 10.02 12.38
N MET A 21 12.81 10.42 12.14
CA MET A 21 12.26 11.66 12.73
C MET A 21 12.23 11.59 14.25
N MET A 22 11.83 10.47 14.83
CA MET A 22 11.84 10.25 16.29
C MET A 22 13.24 10.37 16.89
N GLN A 23 14.27 9.89 16.19
CA GLN A 23 15.66 9.98 16.64
C GLN A 23 16.24 11.40 16.53
N SER A 24 15.82 12.18 15.53
CA SER A 24 16.32 13.52 15.27
C SER A 24 15.58 14.62 16.03
N ASP A 25 14.24 14.53 16.13
CA ASP A 25 13.37 15.47 16.82
C ASP A 25 12.08 14.79 17.28
N GLU A 26 12.12 14.21 18.46
CA GLU A 26 10.99 13.47 19.06
C GLU A 26 9.74 14.35 19.19
N LYS A 27 9.88 15.62 19.61
CA LYS A 27 8.72 16.51 19.80
C LYS A 27 8.02 16.77 18.47
N LYS A 28 8.78 17.03 17.41
CA LYS A 28 8.25 17.22 16.07
C LYS A 28 7.59 15.93 15.53
N ALA A 29 8.24 14.78 15.69
CA ALA A 29 7.70 13.50 15.25
C ALA A 29 6.37 13.16 15.94
N VAL A 30 6.28 13.36 17.26
CA VAL A 30 5.03 13.17 18.01
C VAL A 30 3.93 14.14 17.58
N ALA A 31 4.27 15.40 17.29
CA ALA A 31 3.30 16.38 16.78
C ALA A 31 2.76 15.96 15.39
N LEU A 32 3.63 15.50 14.50
CA LEU A 32 3.25 15.00 13.17
C LEU A 32 2.37 13.75 13.28
N LEU A 33 2.68 12.81 14.17
CA LEU A 33 1.85 11.62 14.41
C LEU A 33 0.45 12.00 14.92
N LYS A 34 0.33 12.97 15.82
CA LYS A 34 -0.97 13.47 16.29
C LYS A 34 -1.77 14.10 15.14
N HIS A 35 -1.12 14.92 14.33
CA HIS A 35 -1.76 15.53 13.15
C HIS A 35 -2.23 14.47 12.14
N TYR A 36 -1.37 13.49 11.84
CA TYR A 36 -1.73 12.35 10.99
C TYR A 36 -2.93 11.59 11.54
N ASN A 37 -2.94 11.20 12.82
CA ASN A 37 -4.04 10.44 13.41
C ASN A 37 -5.37 11.21 13.34
N ALA A 38 -5.36 12.52 13.65
CA ALA A 38 -6.56 13.36 13.59
C ALA A 38 -7.09 13.47 12.14
N THR A 39 -6.21 13.67 11.16
CA THR A 39 -6.57 13.72 9.73
C THR A 39 -7.11 12.37 9.25
N LEU A 40 -6.46 11.27 9.65
CA LEU A 40 -6.90 9.91 9.31
C LEU A 40 -8.32 9.64 9.82
N GLU A 41 -8.57 9.85 11.11
CA GLU A 41 -9.88 9.61 11.73
C GLU A 41 -10.99 10.45 11.09
N LYS A 42 -10.71 11.72 10.84
CA LYS A 42 -11.62 12.64 10.15
C LYS A 42 -12.06 12.08 8.80
N TRP A 43 -11.10 11.77 7.92
CA TRP A 43 -11.43 11.36 6.55
C TRP A 43 -11.96 9.92 6.48
N VAL A 44 -11.43 9.00 7.29
CA VAL A 44 -11.94 7.62 7.34
C VAL A 44 -13.41 7.61 7.77
N THR A 45 -13.77 8.37 8.81
CA THR A 45 -15.17 8.50 9.27
C THR A 45 -16.05 9.14 8.20
N GLN A 46 -15.58 10.23 7.57
CA GLN A 46 -16.34 10.95 6.54
C GLN A 46 -16.66 10.08 5.32
N HIS A 47 -15.75 9.15 4.96
CA HIS A 47 -15.95 8.22 3.85
C HIS A 47 -16.58 6.87 4.26
N GLY A 48 -17.16 6.79 5.47
CA GLY A 48 -17.86 5.60 5.95
C GLY A 48 -16.96 4.39 6.19
N GLY A 49 -15.67 4.63 6.45
CA GLY A 49 -14.71 3.63 6.87
C GLY A 49 -14.57 3.55 8.38
N ARG A 50 -13.68 2.68 8.83
CA ARG A 50 -13.22 2.61 10.24
C ARG A 50 -11.75 2.34 10.31
N VAL A 51 -11.07 2.94 11.28
CA VAL A 51 -9.71 2.57 11.65
C VAL A 51 -9.79 1.27 12.46
N ALA A 52 -9.25 0.19 11.90
CA ALA A 52 -9.28 -1.12 12.55
C ALA A 52 -8.11 -1.29 13.53
N ASN A 53 -6.92 -0.80 13.17
CA ASN A 53 -5.73 -0.91 14.02
C ASN A 53 -4.77 0.24 13.75
N TYR A 54 -4.05 0.66 14.79
CA TYR A 54 -2.85 1.49 14.72
C TYR A 54 -1.60 0.64 14.93
N TYR A 55 -0.57 0.84 14.12
CA TYR A 55 0.71 0.15 14.17
C TYR A 55 1.86 1.15 14.28
N GLY A 56 1.96 1.82 15.43
CA GLY A 56 2.93 2.89 15.62
C GLY A 56 2.65 4.10 14.73
N ASP A 57 3.43 4.26 13.69
CA ASP A 57 3.33 5.33 12.68
C ASP A 57 2.48 4.97 11.46
N GLY A 58 1.87 3.80 11.46
CA GLY A 58 0.97 3.33 10.40
C GLY A 58 -0.40 2.93 10.92
N SER A 59 -1.35 2.74 10.00
CA SER A 59 -2.72 2.36 10.34
C SER A 59 -3.33 1.41 9.31
N LEU A 60 -4.28 0.61 9.79
CA LEU A 60 -5.14 -0.24 8.98
C LEU A 60 -6.57 0.29 9.04
N CYS A 61 -7.12 0.64 7.88
CA CYS A 61 -8.49 1.10 7.74
C CYS A 61 -9.29 0.16 6.84
N ILE A 62 -10.57 0.02 7.13
CA ILE A 62 -11.49 -0.87 6.43
C ILE A 62 -12.69 -0.08 5.91
N PHE A 63 -13.07 -0.36 4.66
CA PHE A 63 -14.21 0.27 4.00
C PHE A 63 -15.07 -0.80 3.30
N ASN A 64 -16.37 -0.54 3.23
CA ASN A 64 -17.31 -1.37 2.46
C ASN A 64 -17.30 -1.04 0.95
N SER A 65 -16.71 0.10 0.56
CA SER A 65 -16.64 0.57 -0.82
C SER A 65 -15.20 0.88 -1.23
N ALA A 66 -14.77 0.32 -2.36
CA ALA A 66 -13.47 0.63 -2.96
C ALA A 66 -13.36 2.10 -3.36
N THR A 67 -14.43 2.66 -3.95
CA THR A 67 -14.48 4.06 -4.36
C THR A 67 -14.32 5.00 -3.15
N SER A 68 -15.03 4.71 -2.05
CA SER A 68 -14.90 5.49 -0.81
C SER A 68 -13.50 5.39 -0.21
N ALA A 69 -12.89 4.20 -0.22
CA ALA A 69 -11.52 4.00 0.27
C ALA A 69 -10.49 4.79 -0.55
N VAL A 70 -10.63 4.78 -1.88
CA VAL A 70 -9.72 5.53 -2.77
C VAL A 70 -9.91 7.03 -2.60
N GLN A 71 -11.16 7.53 -2.52
CA GLN A 71 -11.41 8.95 -2.30
C GLN A 71 -10.85 9.40 -0.95
N CYS A 72 -11.05 8.60 0.10
CA CYS A 72 -10.45 8.85 1.41
C CYS A 72 -8.93 8.98 1.33
N ALA A 73 -8.26 8.08 0.61
CA ALA A 73 -6.81 8.13 0.43
C ALA A 73 -6.33 9.41 -0.29
N VAL A 74 -7.08 9.86 -1.31
CA VAL A 74 -6.79 11.12 -2.01
C VAL A 74 -6.95 12.32 -1.07
N ASP A 75 -8.04 12.37 -0.30
CA ASP A 75 -8.32 13.49 0.60
C ASP A 75 -7.31 13.57 1.77
N ILE A 76 -6.92 12.42 2.34
CA ILE A 76 -5.84 12.33 3.34
C ILE A 76 -4.54 12.87 2.75
N GLN A 77 -4.13 12.41 1.58
CA GLN A 77 -2.89 12.88 0.94
C GLN A 77 -2.94 14.38 0.62
N LYS A 78 -4.08 14.88 0.18
CA LYS A 78 -4.28 16.30 -0.11
C LYS A 78 -4.11 17.17 1.14
N GLU A 79 -4.65 16.76 2.29
CA GLU A 79 -4.54 17.49 3.55
C GLU A 79 -3.12 17.39 4.12
N LEU A 80 -2.54 16.19 4.19
CA LEU A 80 -1.22 15.95 4.80
C LEU A 80 -0.03 16.47 3.99
N ARG A 81 -0.25 16.92 2.76
CA ARG A 81 0.75 17.67 1.98
C ARG A 81 0.80 19.16 2.31
N GLN A 82 -0.18 19.69 3.06
CA GLN A 82 -0.14 21.04 3.59
C GLN A 82 0.68 21.07 4.89
N GLU A 83 1.17 22.26 5.26
CA GLU A 83 1.89 22.41 6.54
C GLU A 83 0.97 22.16 7.77
N PRO A 84 1.38 21.37 8.72
CA PRO A 84 2.66 20.65 8.80
C PRO A 84 2.67 19.38 7.92
N VAL A 85 3.59 19.32 6.96
CA VAL A 85 3.67 18.22 5.99
C VAL A 85 3.96 16.89 6.67
N VAL A 86 3.12 15.87 6.40
CA VAL A 86 3.36 14.48 6.82
C VAL A 86 3.67 13.63 5.59
N PRO A 87 4.87 13.06 5.48
CA PRO A 87 5.27 12.22 4.35
C PRO A 87 4.58 10.85 4.46
N LEU A 88 3.38 10.71 3.88
CA LEU A 88 2.58 9.50 3.99
C LEU A 88 2.67 8.66 2.71
N ARG A 89 2.65 7.34 2.87
CA ARG A 89 2.42 6.37 1.79
C ARG A 89 1.19 5.52 2.11
N ILE A 90 0.39 5.24 1.08
CA ILE A 90 -0.88 4.51 1.21
C ILE A 90 -0.90 3.34 0.22
N GLY A 91 -1.43 2.19 0.68
CA GLY A 91 -1.68 1.01 -0.15
C GLY A 91 -3.09 0.49 0.05
N LEU A 92 -3.79 0.16 -1.05
CA LEU A 92 -5.15 -0.36 -1.01
C LEU A 92 -5.28 -1.69 -1.76
N HIS A 93 -6.10 -2.58 -1.18
CA HIS A 93 -6.48 -3.85 -1.78
C HIS A 93 -7.91 -4.24 -1.38
N ILE A 94 -8.59 -5.05 -2.21
CA ILE A 94 -9.86 -5.71 -1.83
C ILE A 94 -9.56 -7.14 -1.43
N GLY A 95 -9.99 -7.55 -0.25
CA GLY A 95 -9.78 -8.92 0.22
C GLY A 95 -10.71 -9.31 1.36
N GLU A 96 -10.71 -10.59 1.67
CA GLU A 96 -11.41 -11.11 2.84
C GLU A 96 -10.69 -10.69 4.13
N VAL A 97 -11.49 -10.24 5.10
CA VAL A 97 -11.04 -9.85 6.44
C VAL A 97 -11.88 -10.60 7.46
N ILE A 98 -11.22 -11.12 8.48
CA ILE A 98 -11.83 -11.70 9.67
C ILE A 98 -11.55 -10.75 10.82
N PHE A 99 -12.54 -10.47 11.65
CA PHE A 99 -12.37 -9.67 12.85
C PHE A 99 -12.33 -10.61 14.05
N GLU A 100 -11.19 -10.67 14.73
CA GLU A 100 -11.02 -11.39 15.98
C GLU A 100 -10.67 -10.39 17.09
N GLU A 101 -11.53 -10.32 18.10
CA GLU A 101 -11.46 -9.27 19.13
C GLU A 101 -11.42 -7.89 18.44
N ASP A 102 -10.36 -7.12 18.58
CA ASP A 102 -10.21 -5.80 17.93
C ASP A 102 -9.21 -5.83 16.76
N LYS A 103 -8.89 -7.02 16.20
CA LYS A 103 -7.90 -7.17 15.13
C LYS A 103 -8.53 -7.60 13.82
N ALA A 104 -8.13 -6.94 12.76
CA ALA A 104 -8.46 -7.35 11.40
C ALA A 104 -7.32 -8.24 10.86
N ILE A 105 -7.64 -9.48 10.50
CA ILE A 105 -6.70 -10.47 9.97
C ILE A 105 -7.18 -11.04 8.64
N GLY A 106 -6.26 -11.49 7.79
CA GLY A 106 -6.56 -12.12 6.51
C GLY A 106 -5.48 -11.89 5.46
N ASP A 107 -5.54 -12.67 4.38
CA ASP A 107 -4.59 -12.52 3.27
C ASP A 107 -4.70 -11.15 2.60
N GLY A 108 -5.91 -10.60 2.49
CA GLY A 108 -6.14 -9.25 1.97
C GLY A 108 -5.41 -8.16 2.77
N VAL A 109 -5.36 -8.30 4.10
CA VAL A 109 -4.62 -7.39 5.00
C VAL A 109 -3.12 -7.44 4.68
N ASN A 110 -2.58 -8.65 4.49
CA ASN A 110 -1.17 -8.84 4.13
C ASN A 110 -0.83 -8.27 2.76
N ILE A 111 -1.73 -8.41 1.77
CA ILE A 111 -1.52 -7.86 0.43
C ILE A 111 -1.53 -6.33 0.47
N ALA A 112 -2.51 -5.71 1.12
CA ALA A 112 -2.59 -4.25 1.25
C ALA A 112 -1.34 -3.66 1.92
N SER A 113 -0.85 -4.28 2.99
CA SER A 113 0.40 -3.89 3.67
C SER A 113 1.63 -3.97 2.74
N ARG A 114 1.69 -4.98 1.86
CA ARG A 114 2.80 -5.11 0.91
C ARG A 114 2.73 -4.12 -0.23
N ILE A 115 1.53 -3.83 -0.73
CA ILE A 115 1.32 -2.78 -1.72
C ILE A 115 1.75 -1.44 -1.12
N GLN A 116 1.32 -1.11 0.11
CA GLN A 116 1.75 0.09 0.82
C GLN A 116 3.28 0.17 0.94
N SER A 117 3.95 -0.94 1.28
CA SER A 117 5.40 -0.96 1.48
C SER A 117 6.23 -0.79 0.20
N LEU A 118 5.64 -0.90 -1.00
CA LEU A 118 6.25 -0.50 -2.26
C LEU A 118 6.33 1.03 -2.39
N GLY A 119 5.40 1.74 -1.76
CA GLY A 119 5.22 3.17 -1.93
C GLY A 119 6.32 4.00 -1.29
N ARG A 120 6.35 5.26 -1.70
CA ARG A 120 7.14 6.36 -1.14
C ARG A 120 6.21 7.42 -0.60
N GLU A 121 6.75 8.46 -0.02
CA GLU A 121 5.99 9.64 0.36
C GLU A 121 5.10 10.14 -0.79
N ASN A 122 3.91 10.61 -0.47
CA ASN A 122 2.91 11.13 -1.42
C ASN A 122 2.44 10.12 -2.48
N THR A 123 2.59 8.81 -2.24
CA THR A 123 2.04 7.79 -3.13
C THR A 123 0.75 7.18 -2.59
N VAL A 124 -0.17 6.89 -3.50
CA VAL A 124 -1.32 6.00 -3.25
C VAL A 124 -1.24 4.87 -4.26
N LEU A 125 -0.95 3.66 -3.78
CA LEU A 125 -0.83 2.47 -4.59
C LEU A 125 -2.04 1.56 -4.38
N ILE A 126 -2.54 0.98 -5.46
CA ILE A 126 -3.73 0.14 -5.45
C ILE A 126 -3.49 -1.17 -6.20
N SER A 127 -4.15 -2.25 -5.79
CA SER A 127 -4.18 -3.50 -6.55
C SER A 127 -5.07 -3.39 -7.80
N SER A 128 -4.91 -4.34 -8.74
CA SER A 128 -5.83 -4.54 -9.87
C SER A 128 -7.29 -4.65 -9.42
N ASP A 129 -7.57 -5.31 -8.29
CA ASP A 129 -8.93 -5.48 -7.78
C ASP A 129 -9.58 -4.14 -7.39
N ILE A 130 -8.83 -3.22 -6.80
CA ILE A 130 -9.27 -1.83 -6.56
C ILE A 130 -9.42 -1.08 -7.88
N HIS A 131 -8.40 -1.17 -8.76
CA HIS A 131 -8.42 -0.49 -10.06
C HIS A 131 -9.68 -0.85 -10.86
N ASP A 132 -10.05 -2.13 -10.93
CA ASP A 132 -11.23 -2.59 -11.65
C ASP A 132 -12.55 -2.00 -11.13
N LYS A 133 -12.62 -1.63 -9.85
CA LYS A 133 -13.79 -0.97 -9.26
C LYS A 133 -13.87 0.52 -9.54
N ILE A 134 -12.73 1.16 -9.84
CA ILE A 134 -12.69 2.62 -10.00
C ILE A 134 -12.38 3.10 -11.43
N LYS A 135 -11.91 2.23 -12.34
CA LYS A 135 -11.42 2.58 -13.69
C LYS A 135 -12.41 3.36 -14.57
N ASN A 136 -13.70 3.22 -14.30
CA ASN A 136 -14.76 3.93 -15.03
C ASN A 136 -15.19 5.25 -14.34
N ASN A 137 -14.57 5.60 -13.21
CA ASN A 137 -14.84 6.84 -12.51
C ASN A 137 -13.81 7.91 -12.94
N SER A 138 -14.27 8.93 -13.65
CA SER A 138 -13.42 10.01 -14.17
C SER A 138 -12.72 10.86 -13.10
N SER A 139 -13.12 10.74 -11.83
CA SER A 139 -12.46 11.40 -10.70
C SER A 139 -11.09 10.80 -10.36
N PHE A 140 -10.78 9.61 -10.87
CA PHE A 140 -9.52 8.92 -10.57
C PHE A 140 -8.71 8.68 -11.84
N SER A 141 -7.46 9.08 -11.78
CA SER A 141 -6.45 8.76 -12.79
C SER A 141 -5.48 7.72 -12.23
N THR A 142 -5.11 6.73 -13.04
CA THR A 142 -4.22 5.64 -12.60
C THR A 142 -3.13 5.36 -13.63
N THR A 143 -1.96 4.95 -13.15
CA THR A 143 -0.83 4.50 -13.98
C THR A 143 -0.39 3.11 -13.54
N SER A 144 -0.34 2.13 -14.45
CA SER A 144 0.14 0.79 -14.13
C SER A 144 1.64 0.81 -13.84
N LEU A 145 2.02 0.18 -12.75
CA LEU A 145 3.41 -0.09 -12.36
C LEU A 145 3.82 -1.52 -12.73
N GLY A 146 2.89 -2.30 -13.29
CA GLY A 146 3.05 -3.69 -13.67
C GLY A 146 2.90 -4.69 -12.52
N HIS A 147 3.31 -5.94 -12.76
CA HIS A 147 3.10 -7.05 -11.84
C HIS A 147 4.23 -7.19 -10.82
N PHE A 148 3.87 -7.54 -9.59
CA PHE A 148 4.78 -7.76 -8.47
C PHE A 148 4.55 -9.14 -7.85
N ASP A 149 5.63 -9.87 -7.61
CA ASP A 149 5.62 -11.14 -6.88
C ASP A 149 5.80 -10.85 -5.39
N PHE A 150 4.76 -11.00 -4.60
CA PHE A 150 4.85 -10.83 -3.17
C PHE A 150 5.17 -12.15 -2.44
N LYS A 151 5.95 -12.06 -1.35
CA LYS A 151 6.27 -13.25 -0.54
C LYS A 151 4.99 -13.88 0.01
N ASN A 152 4.84 -15.19 -0.13
CA ASN A 152 3.67 -15.97 0.31
C ASN A 152 2.34 -15.61 -0.39
N ILE A 153 2.38 -14.99 -1.58
CA ILE A 153 1.25 -14.82 -2.49
C ILE A 153 1.50 -15.67 -3.73
N ASN A 154 0.51 -16.48 -4.10
CA ASN A 154 0.69 -17.50 -5.15
C ASN A 154 0.75 -16.91 -6.56
N LYS A 155 0.10 -15.78 -6.80
CA LYS A 155 0.03 -15.14 -8.12
C LYS A 155 0.58 -13.71 -8.05
N PRO A 156 1.29 -13.26 -9.10
CA PRO A 156 1.67 -11.86 -9.22
C PRO A 156 0.43 -10.96 -9.19
N ILE A 157 0.54 -9.82 -8.51
CA ILE A 157 -0.51 -8.82 -8.45
C ILE A 157 -0.07 -7.62 -9.27
N GLU A 158 -0.91 -7.16 -10.18
CA GLU A 158 -0.69 -5.89 -10.85
C GLU A 158 -1.00 -4.74 -9.89
N VAL A 159 -0.07 -3.79 -9.81
CA VAL A 159 -0.17 -2.61 -8.95
C VAL A 159 -0.25 -1.35 -9.80
N PHE A 160 -1.15 -0.47 -9.44
CA PHE A 160 -1.33 0.85 -10.06
C PHE A 160 -1.00 1.94 -9.05
N ALA A 161 -0.47 3.06 -9.52
CA ALA A 161 -0.42 4.29 -8.75
C ALA A 161 -1.60 5.17 -9.12
N LEU A 162 -2.23 5.82 -8.15
CA LEU A 162 -3.09 6.97 -8.46
C LEU A 162 -2.21 8.10 -8.98
N SER A 163 -2.63 8.71 -10.09
CA SER A 163 -1.94 9.81 -10.76
C SER A 163 -2.75 11.12 -10.76
N ASN A 164 -3.66 11.25 -9.78
CA ASN A 164 -4.37 12.50 -9.53
C ASN A 164 -3.40 13.61 -9.14
N ASP A 165 -3.79 14.87 -9.36
CA ASP A 165 -2.96 16.04 -9.10
C ASP A 165 -2.33 16.03 -7.70
N GLY A 166 -1.00 16.20 -7.69
CA GLY A 166 -0.17 16.24 -6.50
C GLY A 166 0.17 14.88 -5.90
N LEU A 167 -0.30 13.75 -6.44
CA LEU A 167 0.17 12.43 -6.07
C LEU A 167 1.40 12.05 -6.89
N LEU A 168 2.33 11.36 -6.26
CA LEU A 168 3.55 10.90 -6.91
C LEU A 168 3.31 9.55 -7.59
N VAL A 169 3.67 9.44 -8.87
CA VAL A 169 3.74 8.17 -9.58
C VAL A 169 5.19 7.66 -9.53
N PRO A 170 5.49 6.63 -8.77
CA PRO A 170 6.86 6.18 -8.60
C PRO A 170 7.34 5.39 -9.83
N GLU A 171 8.62 5.54 -10.19
CA GLU A 171 9.23 4.69 -11.19
C GLU A 171 9.37 3.23 -10.69
N ARG A 172 8.94 2.25 -11.49
CA ARG A 172 9.04 0.82 -11.13
C ARG A 172 10.43 0.41 -10.63
N LYS A 173 11.49 0.92 -11.25
CA LYS A 173 12.89 0.59 -10.89
C LYS A 173 13.27 1.05 -9.48
N LYS A 174 12.56 2.02 -8.93
CA LYS A 174 12.82 2.60 -7.60
C LYS A 174 11.89 2.03 -6.53
N LEU A 175 11.00 1.10 -6.89
CA LEU A 175 10.10 0.46 -5.95
C LEU A 175 10.87 -0.63 -5.19
N SER A 176 10.87 -0.52 -3.88
CA SER A 176 11.43 -1.49 -2.95
C SER A 176 10.32 -1.91 -1.99
N GLY A 177 10.37 -3.14 -1.54
CA GLY A 177 9.38 -3.66 -0.59
C GLY A 177 9.56 -5.17 -0.42
N LYS A 178 8.56 -5.83 0.15
CA LYS A 178 8.57 -7.29 0.38
C LYS A 178 8.24 -8.06 -0.92
N VAL A 179 9.01 -7.80 -1.98
CA VAL A 179 8.90 -8.46 -3.30
C VAL A 179 9.79 -9.70 -3.31
N LYS A 180 9.33 -10.78 -3.93
CA LYS A 180 10.17 -11.95 -4.19
C LYS A 180 11.30 -11.53 -5.14
N SER A 181 12.55 -11.76 -4.74
CA SER A 181 13.67 -11.67 -5.67
C SER A 181 13.49 -12.77 -6.73
N LYS A 182 13.39 -12.39 -8.01
CA LYS A 182 13.55 -13.35 -9.10
C LYS A 182 15.02 -13.76 -9.10
N ASN A 183 15.34 -14.89 -8.46
CA ASN A 183 16.62 -15.53 -8.70
C ASN A 183 16.72 -15.80 -10.21
N ASN A 184 17.69 -15.16 -10.85
CA ASN A 184 18.04 -15.35 -12.25
C ASN A 184 18.71 -16.74 -12.47
N VAL A 185 18.02 -17.82 -12.10
CA VAL A 185 18.49 -19.19 -12.33
C VAL A 185 18.58 -19.50 -13.84
N ARG A 186 17.88 -18.76 -14.69
CA ARG A 186 17.95 -18.95 -16.14
C ARG A 186 19.25 -18.50 -16.79
N ARG A 187 20.07 -17.68 -16.13
CA ARG A 187 21.32 -17.17 -16.74
C ARG A 187 22.49 -18.14 -16.62
N TYR A 188 22.46 -19.07 -15.66
CA TYR A 188 23.53 -20.06 -15.45
C TYR A 188 23.37 -21.32 -16.29
N VAL A 189 22.17 -21.68 -16.74
CA VAL A 189 21.94 -22.87 -17.59
C VAL A 189 22.52 -22.69 -19.01
N TYR A 190 22.52 -21.46 -19.53
CA TYR A 190 23.12 -21.22 -20.88
C TYR A 190 24.64 -21.13 -20.87
N ILE A 191 25.28 -20.83 -19.74
CA ILE A 191 26.75 -20.79 -19.64
C ILE A 191 27.33 -22.21 -19.49
N LEU A 192 26.61 -23.12 -18.82
CA LEU A 192 27.06 -24.53 -18.68
C LEU A 192 26.89 -25.37 -19.95
N LEU A 193 25.98 -25.03 -20.86
CA LEU A 193 25.78 -25.71 -22.13
C LEU A 193 26.76 -25.25 -23.22
N SER A 194 27.37 -24.07 -23.11
CA SER A 194 28.36 -23.58 -24.08
C SER A 194 29.78 -24.07 -23.82
N THR A 195 30.08 -24.64 -22.66
CA THR A 195 31.42 -25.20 -22.35
C THR A 195 31.57 -26.68 -22.69
N ILE A 196 30.48 -27.39 -23.07
CA ILE A 196 30.53 -28.80 -23.42
C ILE A 196 30.74 -29.00 -24.95
N VAL A 197 30.61 -27.96 -25.77
CA VAL A 197 30.73 -28.08 -27.27
C VAL A 197 32.14 -27.78 -27.79
N ILE A 198 33.14 -27.44 -26.98
CA ILE A 198 34.51 -27.12 -27.42
C ILE A 198 35.52 -28.19 -26.97
N GLY A 199 35.06 -29.38 -26.59
CA GLY A 199 35.93 -30.50 -26.18
C GLY A 199 35.70 -31.81 -26.89
N ILE A 200 35.68 -31.80 -28.26
CA ILE A 200 35.87 -32.99 -29.11
C ILE A 200 36.75 -32.60 -30.28
#